data_53d6f63b73b650b3264756efb710f60d
#
_entry.id   53d6f63b73b650b3264756efb710f60d
#
_cell.length_a   1.000
_cell.length_b   1.000
_cell.length_c   1.000
_cell.angle_alpha   90.00
_cell.angle_beta   90.00
_cell.angle_gamma   90.00
#
_symmetry.space_group_name_H-M   'P 1'
#
loop_
_entity.id
_entity.type
_entity.pdbx_description
1 polymer ?
#
loop_
_entity_poly.entity_id
_entity_poly.type
_entity_poly.pdbx_seq_one_letter_code
_entity_poly.pdbx_strand_id
1 'polypeptide(L)'
;NCAGLGAASRTVGKDGALEIDKFNFIVQVNLIGTFSVLSKCAAIMQVNDPEGEALERGVVINTASVAAFDGQIGQAAYSASKAGVSGMTLPIARDLSRQGVRVCTIAPGIFDTPMMAGAPDQVRDPLIDMVQYPKRLGLPPEFALLSQQIVENPYLNGETIRLDGGIRMAPK
;
A
#
# COMPACT_ATOMS: atom_id res chain seq x y z
N ASN A 1 5.81 0.79 6.52
CA ASN A 1 4.80 -0.21 6.86
C ASN A 1 4.53 -1.10 5.65
N CYS A 2 4.98 -2.38 5.69
CA CYS A 2 4.84 -3.34 4.58
C CYS A 2 4.09 -4.62 4.99
N ALA A 3 3.70 -4.75 6.26
CA ALA A 3 2.92 -5.91 6.70
C ALA A 3 1.52 -5.90 6.08
N GLY A 4 1.09 -7.03 5.54
CA GLY A 4 -0.22 -7.14 4.92
C GLY A 4 -0.51 -8.55 4.41
N LEU A 5 -1.79 -8.83 4.26
CA LEU A 5 -2.30 -10.09 3.75
C LEU A 5 -3.11 -9.83 2.48
N GLY A 6 -2.88 -10.65 1.45
CA GLY A 6 -3.75 -10.78 0.30
C GLY A 6 -4.78 -11.88 0.56
N ALA A 7 -6.04 -11.62 0.23
CA ALA A 7 -7.07 -12.65 0.25
C ALA A 7 -8.11 -12.37 -0.83
N ALA A 8 -8.59 -13.43 -1.47
CA ALA A 8 -9.66 -13.37 -2.44
C ALA A 8 -10.83 -14.23 -1.96
N SER A 9 -11.96 -13.56 -1.68
CA SER A 9 -13.20 -14.21 -1.30
C SER A 9 -14.38 -13.42 -1.84
N ARG A 10 -15.27 -14.07 -2.57
CA ARG A 10 -16.45 -13.39 -3.14
C ARG A 10 -17.39 -12.92 -2.04
N THR A 11 -18.03 -11.78 -2.25
CA THR A 11 -19.08 -11.24 -1.35
C THR A 11 -20.20 -12.25 -1.13
N VAL A 12 -20.55 -12.97 -2.19
CA VAL A 12 -21.48 -14.13 -2.12
C VAL A 12 -20.82 -15.27 -2.87
N GLY A 13 -20.60 -16.38 -2.18
CA GLY A 13 -20.07 -17.65 -2.71
C GLY A 13 -21.16 -18.70 -2.91
N LYS A 14 -20.73 -19.95 -3.18
CA LYS A 14 -21.67 -21.08 -3.31
C LYS A 14 -22.40 -21.39 -2.01
N ASP A 15 -21.75 -21.14 -0.88
CA ASP A 15 -22.26 -21.47 0.46
C ASP A 15 -22.95 -20.26 1.12
N GLY A 16 -23.20 -19.17 0.38
CA GLY A 16 -23.88 -17.99 0.87
C GLY A 16 -22.96 -16.75 1.00
N ALA A 17 -23.31 -15.84 1.92
CA ALA A 17 -22.59 -14.61 2.16
C ALA A 17 -21.20 -14.86 2.75
N LEU A 18 -20.25 -13.98 2.42
CA LEU A 18 -18.93 -14.01 3.04
C LEU A 18 -19.04 -13.83 4.56
N GLU A 19 -18.39 -14.71 5.31
CA GLU A 19 -18.30 -14.61 6.76
C GLU A 19 -17.61 -13.30 7.15
N ILE A 20 -18.27 -12.52 7.99
CA ILE A 20 -17.77 -11.19 8.39
C ILE A 20 -16.40 -11.24 9.07
N ASP A 21 -16.07 -12.32 9.75
CA ASP A 21 -14.76 -12.48 10.42
C ASP A 21 -13.61 -12.56 9.42
N LYS A 22 -13.82 -13.14 8.24
CA LYS A 22 -12.81 -13.13 7.16
C LYS A 22 -12.55 -11.73 6.64
N PHE A 23 -13.60 -10.93 6.48
CA PHE A 23 -13.48 -9.52 6.10
C PHE A 23 -12.75 -8.73 7.19
N ASN A 24 -13.19 -8.86 8.44
CA ASN A 24 -12.60 -8.18 9.60
C ASN A 24 -11.12 -8.50 9.76
N PHE A 25 -10.73 -9.76 9.61
CA PHE A 25 -9.32 -10.17 9.74
C PHE A 25 -8.41 -9.43 8.76
N ILE A 26 -8.80 -9.30 7.49
CA ILE A 26 -8.04 -8.56 6.48
C ILE A 26 -7.93 -7.08 6.83
N VAL A 27 -9.04 -6.47 7.25
CA VAL A 27 -9.08 -5.06 7.65
C VAL A 27 -8.22 -4.83 8.92
N GLN A 28 -8.31 -5.72 9.90
CA GLN A 28 -7.50 -5.64 11.13
C GLN A 28 -6.00 -5.66 10.83
N VAL A 29 -5.55 -6.59 9.99
CA VAL A 29 -4.11 -6.68 9.67
C VAL A 29 -3.67 -5.50 8.80
N ASN A 30 -4.36 -5.27 7.68
CA ASN A 30 -3.87 -4.35 6.64
C ASN A 30 -4.09 -2.88 6.99
N LEU A 31 -5.22 -2.53 7.60
CA LEU A 31 -5.58 -1.15 7.87
C LEU A 31 -5.32 -0.77 9.33
N ILE A 32 -5.94 -1.48 10.27
CA ILE A 32 -5.81 -1.14 11.70
C ILE A 32 -4.37 -1.36 12.17
N GLY A 33 -3.73 -2.46 11.73
CA GLY A 33 -2.32 -2.74 12.01
C GLY A 33 -1.40 -1.63 11.49
N THR A 34 -1.59 -1.19 10.24
CA THR A 34 -0.82 -0.07 9.65
C THR A 34 -0.99 1.20 10.46
N PHE A 35 -2.22 1.59 10.80
CA PHE A 35 -2.50 2.77 11.61
C PHE A 35 -1.88 2.66 13.01
N SER A 36 -2.01 1.50 13.65
CA SER A 36 -1.47 1.27 15.01
C SER A 36 0.05 1.43 15.07
N VAL A 37 0.78 0.91 14.07
CA VAL A 37 2.24 1.08 14.00
C VAL A 37 2.59 2.53 13.67
N LEU A 38 1.93 3.12 12.66
CA LEU A 38 2.16 4.51 12.26
C LEU A 38 2.00 5.46 13.44
N SER A 39 0.88 5.40 14.16
CA SER A 39 0.58 6.33 15.25
C SER A 39 1.61 6.24 16.39
N LYS A 40 2.07 5.03 16.73
CA LYS A 40 3.10 4.83 17.76
C LYS A 40 4.46 5.34 17.31
N CYS A 41 4.85 5.08 16.06
CA CYS A 41 6.11 5.58 15.51
C CYS A 41 6.09 7.10 15.39
N ALA A 42 4.99 7.69 14.92
CA ALA A 42 4.84 9.15 14.85
C ALA A 42 4.93 9.83 16.20
N ALA A 43 4.37 9.21 17.25
CA ALA A 43 4.50 9.71 18.63
C ALA A 43 5.96 9.73 19.12
N ILE A 44 6.79 8.83 18.64
CA ILE A 44 8.24 8.83 18.94
C ILE A 44 8.94 9.85 18.03
N MET A 45 8.65 9.88 16.74
CA MET A 45 9.29 10.78 15.78
C MET A 45 9.11 12.26 16.14
N GLN A 46 7.94 12.67 16.64
CA GLN A 46 7.64 14.07 16.96
C GLN A 46 8.58 14.69 18.01
N VAL A 47 9.27 13.88 18.81
CA VAL A 47 10.22 14.35 19.85
C VAL A 47 11.67 14.21 19.41
N ASN A 48 11.95 13.74 18.18
CA ASN A 48 13.30 13.76 17.64
C ASN A 48 13.81 15.21 17.47
N ASP A 49 15.12 15.39 17.49
CA ASP A 49 15.72 16.65 17.05
C ASP A 49 15.39 16.88 15.56
N PRO A 50 15.00 18.11 15.17
CA PRO A 50 14.68 18.40 13.78
C PRO A 50 15.95 18.42 12.93
N GLU A 51 15.86 17.89 11.71
CA GLU A 51 16.97 17.84 10.76
C GLU A 51 16.69 18.68 9.51
N GLY A 52 17.75 19.17 8.90
CA GLY A 52 17.74 19.90 7.64
C GLY A 52 16.99 21.25 7.70
N GLU A 53 16.91 21.92 6.55
CA GLU A 53 16.22 23.20 6.41
C GLU A 53 14.68 23.10 6.60
N ALA A 54 14.13 21.92 6.31
CA ALA A 54 12.70 21.64 6.48
C ALA A 54 12.31 21.37 7.95
N LEU A 55 13.28 21.28 8.87
CA LEU A 55 13.07 20.93 10.29
C LEU A 55 12.30 19.62 10.44
N GLU A 56 12.64 18.62 9.62
CA GLU A 56 11.99 17.32 9.58
C GLU A 56 12.37 16.46 10.79
N ARG A 57 11.40 15.73 11.33
CA ARG A 57 11.60 14.81 12.47
C ARG A 57 11.39 13.35 12.10
N GLY A 58 10.84 13.08 10.92
CA GLY A 58 10.65 11.75 10.41
C GLY A 58 9.71 11.68 9.23
N VAL A 59 9.73 10.51 8.60
CA VAL A 59 8.85 10.18 7.47
C VAL A 59 8.25 8.79 7.64
N VAL A 60 6.98 8.66 7.35
CA VAL A 60 6.26 7.38 7.32
C VAL A 60 5.91 7.03 5.89
N ILE A 61 6.27 5.82 5.47
CA ILE A 61 5.90 5.26 4.16
C ILE A 61 5.00 4.05 4.40
N ASN A 62 3.77 4.13 3.93
CA ASN A 62 2.81 3.03 3.98
C ASN A 62 2.74 2.31 2.63
N THR A 63 2.35 1.05 2.66
CA THR A 63 2.14 0.23 1.46
C THR A 63 0.66 -0.06 1.27
N ALA A 64 0.04 0.61 0.28
CA ALA A 64 -1.29 0.29 -0.20
C ALA A 64 -1.24 -0.82 -1.27
N SER A 65 -1.96 -0.67 -2.36
CA SER A 65 -1.97 -1.52 -3.55
C SER A 65 -2.74 -0.81 -4.67
N VAL A 66 -2.49 -1.14 -5.92
CA VAL A 66 -3.40 -0.77 -7.02
C VAL A 66 -4.82 -1.28 -6.80
N ALA A 67 -4.99 -2.37 -6.05
CA ALA A 67 -6.30 -2.88 -5.65
C ALA A 67 -7.11 -1.91 -4.78
N ALA A 68 -6.50 -0.86 -4.23
CA ALA A 68 -7.21 0.25 -3.60
C ALA A 68 -8.10 1.02 -4.59
N PHE A 69 -7.77 0.96 -5.87
CA PHE A 69 -8.42 1.68 -6.98
C PHE A 69 -9.10 0.72 -7.96
N ASP A 70 -8.42 -0.35 -8.33
CA ASP A 70 -8.79 -1.27 -9.41
C ASP A 70 -8.97 -2.70 -8.86
N GLY A 71 -9.72 -2.88 -7.78
CA GLY A 71 -9.94 -4.18 -7.15
C GLY A 71 -10.62 -5.21 -8.06
N GLN A 72 -10.14 -6.46 -7.99
CA GLN A 72 -10.66 -7.58 -8.77
C GLN A 72 -11.79 -8.32 -8.04
N ILE A 73 -12.45 -9.22 -8.75
CA ILE A 73 -13.48 -10.12 -8.16
C ILE A 73 -12.89 -10.87 -6.97
N GLY A 74 -13.58 -10.80 -5.84
CA GLY A 74 -13.17 -11.42 -4.58
C GLY A 74 -12.27 -10.55 -3.70
N GLN A 75 -11.86 -9.36 -4.13
CA GLN A 75 -10.95 -8.51 -3.37
C GLN A 75 -11.65 -7.44 -2.49
N ALA A 76 -12.96 -7.57 -2.19
CA ALA A 76 -13.70 -6.54 -1.46
C ALA A 76 -13.01 -6.14 -0.13
N ALA A 77 -12.65 -7.10 0.72
CA ALA A 77 -11.96 -6.84 2.00
C ALA A 77 -10.55 -6.27 1.78
N TYR A 78 -9.80 -6.84 0.84
CA TYR A 78 -8.45 -6.38 0.51
C TYR A 78 -8.46 -4.95 -0.05
N SER A 79 -9.32 -4.69 -1.05
CA SER A 79 -9.48 -3.36 -1.64
C SER A 79 -9.94 -2.33 -0.61
N ALA A 80 -10.91 -2.66 0.24
CA ALA A 80 -11.34 -1.78 1.32
C ALA A 80 -10.20 -1.44 2.28
N SER A 81 -9.40 -2.44 2.67
CA SER A 81 -8.26 -2.22 3.56
C SER A 81 -7.18 -1.33 2.94
N LYS A 82 -6.84 -1.56 1.66
CA LYS A 82 -5.82 -0.80 0.94
C LYS A 82 -6.29 0.59 0.52
N ALA A 83 -7.57 0.74 0.19
CA ALA A 83 -8.21 2.06 0.00
C ALA A 83 -8.22 2.86 1.29
N GLY A 84 -8.48 2.21 2.44
CA GLY A 84 -8.38 2.84 3.76
C GLY A 84 -6.97 3.35 4.05
N VAL A 85 -5.92 2.57 3.75
CA VAL A 85 -4.51 3.01 3.88
C VAL A 85 -4.23 4.23 3.00
N SER A 86 -4.68 4.22 1.75
CA SER A 86 -4.55 5.37 0.84
C SER A 86 -5.33 6.58 1.37
N GLY A 87 -6.60 6.38 1.78
CA GLY A 87 -7.48 7.45 2.25
C GLY A 87 -7.01 8.14 3.54
N MET A 88 -6.35 7.41 4.44
CA MET A 88 -5.82 8.01 5.68
C MET A 88 -4.49 8.77 5.49
N THR A 89 -3.83 8.67 4.34
CA THR A 89 -2.51 9.27 4.10
C THR A 89 -2.53 10.79 4.26
N LEU A 90 -3.40 11.48 3.54
CA LEU A 90 -3.47 12.94 3.60
C LEU A 90 -3.97 13.48 4.95
N PRO A 91 -5.04 12.95 5.57
CA PRO A 91 -5.44 13.39 6.91
C PRO A 91 -4.31 13.28 7.94
N ILE A 92 -3.59 12.16 7.97
CA ILE A 92 -2.50 11.95 8.92
C ILE A 92 -1.32 12.89 8.61
N ALA A 93 -0.97 13.10 7.34
CA ALA A 93 0.05 14.07 6.96
C ALA A 93 -0.29 15.49 7.45
N ARG A 94 -1.57 15.85 7.42
CA ARG A 94 -2.06 17.14 7.96
C ARG A 94 -1.98 17.19 9.48
N ASP A 95 -2.38 16.12 10.16
CA ASP A 95 -2.31 16.02 11.63
C ASP A 95 -0.86 16.19 12.12
N LEU A 96 0.11 15.59 11.41
CA LEU A 96 1.52 15.55 11.79
C LEU A 96 2.36 16.70 11.22
N SER A 97 1.78 17.61 10.45
CA SER A 97 2.51 18.69 9.77
C SER A 97 3.26 19.61 10.73
N ARG A 98 2.65 19.96 11.86
CA ARG A 98 3.29 20.82 12.90
C ARG A 98 4.38 20.09 13.67
N GLN A 99 4.37 18.78 13.68
CA GLN A 99 5.37 17.94 14.32
C GLN A 99 6.58 17.67 13.41
N GLY A 100 6.56 18.12 12.15
CA GLY A 100 7.64 17.87 11.21
C GLY A 100 7.73 16.40 10.76
N VAL A 101 6.61 15.67 10.75
CA VAL A 101 6.57 14.28 10.30
C VAL A 101 5.75 14.18 9.02
N ARG A 102 6.37 13.67 7.96
CA ARG A 102 5.71 13.44 6.66
C ARG A 102 5.09 12.04 6.59
N VAL A 103 4.06 11.91 5.76
CA VAL A 103 3.40 10.63 5.50
C VAL A 103 3.13 10.50 4.01
N CYS A 104 3.67 9.45 3.39
CA CYS A 104 3.36 9.06 2.03
C CYS A 104 2.93 7.60 1.96
N THR A 105 2.24 7.24 0.90
CA THR A 105 1.84 5.86 0.63
C THR A 105 2.26 5.47 -0.77
N ILE A 106 2.84 4.29 -0.92
CA ILE A 106 3.10 3.69 -2.23
C ILE A 106 1.97 2.67 -2.49
N ALA A 107 1.36 2.75 -3.66
CA ALA A 107 0.40 1.77 -4.17
C ALA A 107 1.07 0.95 -5.27
N PRO A 108 1.74 -0.16 -4.94
CA PRO A 108 2.41 -0.99 -5.92
C PRO A 108 1.40 -1.73 -6.82
N GLY A 109 1.79 -1.93 -8.07
CA GLY A 109 1.21 -2.92 -8.95
C GLY A 109 1.68 -4.33 -8.58
N ILE A 110 2.02 -5.13 -9.57
CA ILE A 110 2.46 -6.51 -9.34
C ILE A 110 3.98 -6.57 -9.44
N PHE A 111 4.59 -7.01 -8.36
CA PHE A 111 6.04 -7.10 -8.20
C PHE A 111 6.52 -8.55 -8.14
N ASP A 112 7.71 -8.80 -8.67
CA ASP A 112 8.41 -10.07 -8.57
C ASP A 112 8.97 -10.23 -7.15
N THR A 113 8.16 -10.85 -6.31
CA THR A 113 8.45 -11.08 -4.89
C THR A 113 8.29 -12.57 -4.57
N PRO A 114 8.80 -13.05 -3.44
CA PRO A 114 8.58 -14.43 -3.01
C PRO A 114 7.09 -14.86 -3.02
N MET A 115 6.17 -13.92 -2.78
CA MET A 115 4.74 -14.17 -2.86
C MET A 115 4.29 -14.52 -4.29
N MET A 116 4.93 -13.94 -5.31
CA MET A 116 4.64 -14.20 -6.73
C MET A 116 5.53 -15.28 -7.35
N ALA A 117 6.70 -15.55 -6.77
CA ALA A 117 7.65 -16.53 -7.31
C ALA A 117 7.10 -17.97 -7.33
N GLY A 118 6.17 -18.29 -6.42
CA GLY A 118 5.47 -19.58 -6.38
C GLY A 118 4.22 -19.67 -7.27
N ALA A 119 3.83 -18.58 -7.95
CA ALA A 119 2.65 -18.60 -8.81
C ALA A 119 2.97 -19.27 -10.16
N PRO A 120 2.12 -20.19 -10.66
CA PRO A 120 2.29 -20.80 -11.98
C PRO A 120 2.28 -19.74 -13.10
N ASP A 121 2.95 -20.01 -14.24
CA ASP A 121 2.99 -19.10 -15.39
C ASP A 121 1.58 -18.73 -15.89
N GLN A 122 0.64 -19.67 -15.82
CA GLN A 122 -0.77 -19.42 -16.14
C GLN A 122 -1.43 -18.30 -15.32
N VAL A 123 -0.88 -17.99 -14.13
CA VAL A 123 -1.31 -16.87 -13.27
C VAL A 123 -0.46 -15.64 -13.52
N ARG A 124 0.84 -15.81 -13.74
CA ARG A 124 1.79 -14.71 -13.93
C ARG A 124 1.65 -14.01 -15.27
N ASP A 125 1.52 -14.78 -16.35
CA ASP A 125 1.50 -14.23 -17.72
C ASP A 125 0.33 -13.26 -17.95
N PRO A 126 -0.93 -13.56 -17.58
CA PRO A 126 -2.01 -12.61 -17.69
C PRO A 126 -1.80 -11.31 -16.89
N LEU A 127 -1.10 -11.39 -15.75
CA LEU A 127 -0.78 -10.22 -14.95
C LEU A 127 0.28 -9.35 -15.61
N ILE A 128 1.30 -9.96 -16.23
CA ILE A 128 2.33 -9.26 -17.01
C ILE A 128 1.69 -8.60 -18.23
N ASP A 129 0.74 -9.26 -18.88
CA ASP A 129 0.03 -8.72 -20.06
C ASP A 129 -0.79 -7.47 -19.73
N MET A 130 -1.26 -7.32 -18.50
CA MET A 130 -1.95 -6.10 -18.05
C MET A 130 -1.00 -4.92 -17.80
N VAL A 131 0.29 -5.15 -17.54
CA VAL A 131 1.28 -4.08 -17.38
C VAL A 131 1.50 -3.38 -18.71
N GLN A 132 1.44 -2.06 -18.74
CA GLN A 132 1.58 -1.33 -20.00
C GLN A 132 3.04 -1.20 -20.44
N TYR A 133 3.92 -0.73 -19.54
CA TYR A 133 5.35 -0.61 -19.77
C TYR A 133 6.11 -0.45 -18.44
N PRO A 134 7.25 -1.12 -18.26
CA PRO A 134 7.80 -2.20 -19.09
C PRO A 134 6.97 -3.48 -18.96
N LYS A 135 6.95 -4.32 -20.02
CA LYS A 135 6.18 -5.58 -20.08
C LYS A 135 6.80 -6.67 -19.18
N ARG A 136 6.76 -6.46 -17.88
CA ARG A 136 7.25 -7.37 -16.85
C ARG A 136 6.66 -7.00 -15.49
N LEU A 137 6.87 -7.84 -14.51
CA LEU A 137 6.62 -7.50 -13.11
C LEU A 137 7.59 -6.40 -12.64
N GLY A 138 7.16 -5.57 -11.70
CA GLY A 138 8.03 -4.63 -11.00
C GLY A 138 9.08 -5.37 -10.18
N LEU A 139 10.26 -4.78 -10.03
CA LEU A 139 11.34 -5.36 -9.26
C LEU A 139 11.43 -4.72 -7.87
N PRO A 140 11.73 -5.48 -6.80
CA PRO A 140 11.88 -4.92 -5.46
C PRO A 140 12.80 -3.69 -5.36
N PRO A 141 13.92 -3.60 -6.10
CA PRO A 141 14.73 -2.38 -6.11
C PRO A 141 14.01 -1.13 -6.63
N GLU A 142 13.01 -1.29 -7.52
CA GLU A 142 12.23 -0.15 -8.03
C GLU A 142 11.30 0.42 -6.94
N PHE A 143 10.76 -0.45 -6.09
CA PHE A 143 10.01 -0.01 -4.91
C PHE A 143 10.93 0.69 -3.90
N ALA A 144 12.12 0.14 -3.66
CA ALA A 144 13.11 0.73 -2.77
C ALA A 144 13.58 2.11 -3.26
N LEU A 145 13.77 2.28 -4.57
CA LEU A 145 14.15 3.56 -5.17
C LEU A 145 13.08 4.65 -4.93
N LEU A 146 11.80 4.32 -5.10
CA LEU A 146 10.73 5.28 -4.80
C LEU A 146 10.66 5.58 -3.30
N SER A 147 10.88 4.58 -2.45
CA SER A 147 10.94 4.79 -1.00
C SER A 147 12.08 5.72 -0.61
N GLN A 148 13.26 5.54 -1.22
CA GLN A 148 14.41 6.43 -1.04
C GLN A 148 14.07 7.86 -1.48
N GLN A 149 13.44 8.05 -2.64
CA GLN A 149 13.00 9.37 -3.11
C GLN A 149 12.01 10.05 -2.15
N ILE A 150 11.10 9.29 -1.55
CA ILE A 150 10.21 9.83 -0.52
C ILE A 150 10.99 10.28 0.73
N VAL A 151 12.02 9.55 1.12
CA VAL A 151 12.88 9.94 2.25
C VAL A 151 13.67 11.22 1.92
N GLU A 152 14.33 11.27 0.77
CA GLU A 152 15.25 12.33 0.39
C GLU A 152 14.57 13.63 -0.09
N ASN A 153 13.32 13.55 -0.55
CA ASN A 153 12.57 14.70 -1.07
C ASN A 153 11.56 15.21 -0.04
N PRO A 154 11.88 16.27 0.73
CA PRO A 154 11.02 16.77 1.80
C PRO A 154 9.70 17.38 1.28
N TYR A 155 9.56 17.62 -0.03
CA TYR A 155 8.32 18.14 -0.61
C TYR A 155 7.27 17.06 -0.92
N LEU A 156 7.66 15.78 -0.84
CA LEU A 156 6.73 14.65 -0.96
C LEU A 156 6.04 14.40 0.38
N ASN A 157 4.77 14.80 0.50
CA ASN A 157 3.97 14.62 1.70
C ASN A 157 2.48 14.50 1.36
N GLY A 158 1.75 13.64 2.06
CA GLY A 158 0.31 13.49 1.97
C GLY A 158 -0.19 12.77 0.70
N GLU A 159 0.68 12.17 -0.10
CA GLU A 159 0.34 11.61 -1.40
C GLU A 159 0.38 10.06 -1.40
N THR A 160 -0.52 9.48 -2.19
CA THR A 160 -0.47 8.06 -2.55
C THR A 160 0.02 7.91 -3.99
N ILE A 161 1.22 7.35 -4.13
CA ILE A 161 1.90 7.22 -5.42
C ILE A 161 1.71 5.79 -5.96
N ARG A 162 1.08 5.66 -7.13
CA ARG A 162 1.02 4.39 -7.86
C ARG A 162 2.39 4.08 -8.47
N LEU A 163 2.89 2.87 -8.20
CA LEU A 163 4.11 2.33 -8.80
C LEU A 163 3.75 1.00 -9.48
N ASP A 164 3.30 1.05 -10.72
CA ASP A 164 2.52 -0.05 -11.29
C ASP A 164 2.73 -0.32 -12.80
N GLY A 165 3.68 0.35 -13.44
CA GLY A 165 3.91 0.17 -14.89
C GLY A 165 2.69 0.49 -15.75
N GLY A 166 1.78 1.33 -15.27
CA GLY A 166 0.56 1.72 -15.97
C GLY A 166 -0.56 0.67 -15.94
N ILE A 167 -0.45 -0.36 -15.08
CA ILE A 167 -1.49 -1.40 -14.98
C ILE A 167 -2.83 -0.82 -14.53
N ARG A 168 -3.91 -1.32 -15.11
CA ARG A 168 -5.27 -1.24 -14.59
C ARG A 168 -5.81 -2.65 -14.54
N MET A 169 -6.12 -3.10 -13.32
CA MET A 169 -6.50 -4.49 -13.10
C MET A 169 -7.83 -4.80 -13.79
N ALA A 170 -7.83 -5.84 -14.61
CA ALA A 170 -9.07 -6.39 -15.15
C ALA A 170 -9.91 -7.01 -14.03
N PRO A 171 -11.25 -7.17 -14.21
CA PRO A 171 -12.12 -7.77 -13.20
C PRO A 171 -11.70 -9.18 -12.77
N LYS A 172 -10.97 -9.89 -13.65
CA LYS A 172 -10.39 -11.23 -13.40
C LYS A 172 -8.98 -11.26 -13.96
#